data_a420f60d5de938eb9eeb5236f5cfa5c2
#
_entry.id   a420f60d5de938eb9eeb5236f5cfa5c2
#
_cell.length_a   1.000
_cell.length_b   1.000
_cell.length_c   1.000
_cell.angle_alpha   90.00
_cell.angle_beta   90.00
_cell.angle_gamma   90.00
#
_symmetry.space_group_name_H-M   'P 1'
#
loop_
_entity.id
_entity.type
_entity.pdbx_description
1 polymer ?
#
loop_
_entity_poly.entity_id
_entity_poly.type
_entity_poly.pdbx_seq_one_letter_code
_entity_poly.pdbx_strand_id
1 'polypeptide(L)'
;MENMTTKITSSYNNALDIKVVDGHFATNHSHINKYIDMTTIKSRRKMALAAAKSMATEYVATTIVDTIVCMDGTEVIGAYLANALTENGIVSMNQHQTIYIMTPEVHSSGQLIFRDNLQPMIKNKNVLLLLASATTGKTIKQSIECIEYYGGSISGISAIFSATDEVAGHEVHSLFSKKDIDDYASYSVGECQIGRAHV
;
A
#
# COMPACT_ATOMS: atom_id res chain seq x y z
N MET A 1 7.57 26.09 -16.64
CA MET A 1 8.65 25.41 -15.89
C MET A 1 8.42 23.92 -16.06
N GLU A 2 9.32 23.22 -16.73
CA GLU A 2 9.27 21.76 -16.75
C GLU A 2 9.50 21.28 -15.33
N ASN A 3 8.51 20.59 -14.76
CA ASN A 3 8.67 19.95 -13.46
C ASN A 3 9.79 18.91 -13.60
N MET A 4 10.90 19.12 -12.92
CA MET A 4 12.00 18.14 -12.92
C MET A 4 11.49 16.84 -12.31
N THR A 5 11.38 15.82 -13.11
CA THR A 5 11.01 14.47 -12.68
C THR A 5 12.28 13.72 -12.32
N THR A 6 12.41 13.33 -11.06
CA THR A 6 13.53 12.52 -10.58
C THR A 6 13.10 11.06 -10.51
N LYS A 7 13.93 10.16 -11.00
CA LYS A 7 13.73 8.72 -10.91
C LYS A 7 14.46 8.18 -9.69
N ILE A 8 13.74 7.46 -8.82
CA ILE A 8 14.29 6.83 -7.62
C ILE A 8 14.14 5.32 -7.74
N THR A 9 15.23 4.61 -7.55
CA THR A 9 15.26 3.13 -7.58
C THR A 9 15.17 2.60 -6.16
N SER A 10 14.39 1.52 -5.96
CA SER A 10 14.23 0.88 -4.65
C SER A 10 15.55 0.28 -4.15
N SER A 11 15.84 0.48 -2.88
CA SER A 11 16.94 -0.19 -2.17
C SER A 11 16.70 -1.70 -2.02
N TYR A 12 15.44 -2.14 -2.01
CA TYR A 12 15.07 -3.56 -1.92
C TYR A 12 15.19 -4.31 -3.23
N ASN A 13 14.93 -3.63 -4.37
CA ASN A 13 14.93 -4.29 -5.67
C ASN A 13 15.23 -3.28 -6.80
N ASN A 14 16.41 -3.39 -7.39
CA ASN A 14 16.89 -2.49 -8.47
C ASN A 14 16.02 -2.54 -9.75
N ALA A 15 15.08 -3.49 -9.87
CA ALA A 15 14.11 -3.52 -10.97
C ALA A 15 12.90 -2.61 -10.73
N LEU A 16 12.78 -2.04 -9.54
CA LEU A 16 11.68 -1.16 -9.14
C LEU A 16 12.14 0.29 -9.10
N ASP A 17 11.39 1.15 -9.75
CA ASP A 17 11.59 2.58 -9.74
C ASP A 17 10.27 3.34 -9.67
N ILE A 18 10.32 4.48 -8.99
CA ILE A 18 9.26 5.49 -8.94
C ILE A 18 9.73 6.78 -9.55
N LYS A 19 8.79 7.62 -9.96
CA LYS A 19 9.08 8.97 -10.40
C LYS A 19 8.60 9.95 -9.35
N VAL A 20 9.44 10.91 -9.01
CA VAL A 20 9.14 11.93 -8.03
C VAL A 20 9.16 13.30 -8.71
N VAL A 21 8.14 14.10 -8.47
CA VAL A 21 7.99 15.44 -9.02
C VAL A 21 7.96 16.43 -7.87
N ASP A 22 8.86 17.42 -7.89
CA ASP A 22 8.88 18.50 -6.90
C ASP A 22 7.71 19.46 -7.13
N GLY A 23 7.07 19.88 -6.04
CA GLY A 23 5.94 20.81 -6.12
C GLY A 23 5.20 20.90 -4.79
N HIS A 24 4.01 21.51 -4.82
CA HIS A 24 3.08 21.53 -3.70
C HIS A 24 1.79 20.81 -4.11
N PHE A 25 1.54 19.68 -3.54
CA PHE A 25 0.39 18.83 -3.89
C PHE A 25 -0.51 18.63 -2.67
N ALA A 26 -1.80 18.83 -2.87
CA ALA A 26 -2.82 18.53 -1.87
C ALA A 26 -3.30 17.10 -2.04
N THR A 27 -3.29 16.33 -0.96
CA THR A 27 -3.92 15.00 -0.87
C THR A 27 -5.18 15.09 -0.01
N ASN A 28 -5.94 14.00 0.09
CA ASN A 28 -7.13 13.97 0.95
C ASN A 28 -6.84 14.25 2.43
N HIS A 29 -5.61 14.06 2.90
CA HIS A 29 -5.26 14.12 4.32
C HIS A 29 -4.08 15.00 4.66
N SER A 30 -3.31 15.45 3.66
CA SER A 30 -2.07 16.22 3.88
C SER A 30 -1.67 17.00 2.65
N HIS A 31 -0.77 17.97 2.84
CA HIS A 31 -0.03 18.60 1.76
C HIS A 31 1.37 18.02 1.71
N ILE A 32 1.86 17.72 0.52
CA ILE A 32 3.18 17.14 0.29
C ILE A 32 3.99 18.00 -0.69
N ASN A 33 5.31 18.04 -0.50
CA ASN A 33 6.21 18.80 -1.37
C ASN A 33 6.71 18.00 -2.57
N LYS A 34 6.40 16.70 -2.62
CA LYS A 34 6.82 15.80 -3.70
C LYS A 34 5.69 14.85 -4.06
N TYR A 35 5.28 14.86 -5.33
CA TYR A 35 4.34 13.88 -5.86
C TYR A 35 5.09 12.62 -6.27
N ILE A 36 4.61 11.46 -5.83
CA ILE A 36 5.21 10.15 -6.12
C ILE A 36 4.34 9.44 -7.13
N ASP A 37 4.81 9.34 -8.38
CA ASP A 37 4.12 8.60 -9.44
C ASP A 37 4.49 7.11 -9.37
N MET A 38 3.53 6.31 -8.94
CA MET A 38 3.61 4.85 -8.82
C MET A 38 2.82 4.14 -9.93
N THR A 39 2.32 4.86 -10.93
CA THR A 39 1.46 4.32 -11.99
C THR A 39 2.13 3.13 -12.70
N THR A 40 3.42 3.25 -13.01
CA THR A 40 4.14 2.18 -13.70
C THR A 40 4.27 0.91 -12.84
N ILE A 41 4.51 1.04 -11.53
CA ILE A 41 4.59 -0.12 -10.61
C ILE A 41 3.21 -0.81 -10.51
N LYS A 42 2.13 -0.04 -10.41
CA LYS A 42 0.78 -0.58 -10.26
C LYS A 42 0.26 -1.25 -11.53
N SER A 43 0.57 -0.70 -12.72
CA SER A 43 -0.10 -1.09 -13.96
C SER A 43 0.77 -1.91 -14.92
N ARG A 44 2.11 -1.80 -14.88
CA ARG A 44 2.98 -2.55 -15.76
C ARG A 44 3.28 -3.92 -15.19
N ARG A 45 2.80 -4.98 -15.86
CA ARG A 45 2.93 -6.38 -15.42
C ARG A 45 4.29 -6.76 -14.82
N LYS A 46 5.40 -6.43 -15.52
CA LYS A 46 6.76 -6.78 -15.07
C LYS A 46 7.11 -6.12 -13.73
N MET A 47 6.70 -4.88 -13.53
CA MET A 47 6.99 -4.12 -12.32
C MET A 47 6.06 -4.52 -11.17
N ALA A 48 4.77 -4.74 -11.45
CA ALA A 48 3.83 -5.25 -10.45
C ALA A 48 4.25 -6.64 -9.92
N LEU A 49 4.70 -7.54 -10.80
CA LEU A 49 5.25 -8.83 -10.41
C LEU A 49 6.52 -8.69 -9.56
N ALA A 50 7.45 -7.79 -9.93
CA ALA A 50 8.66 -7.57 -9.15
C ALA A 50 8.34 -6.97 -7.76
N ALA A 51 7.42 -6.02 -7.69
CA ALA A 51 6.92 -5.45 -6.44
C ALA A 51 6.32 -6.53 -5.52
N ALA A 52 5.40 -7.33 -6.06
CA ALA A 52 4.76 -8.41 -5.33
C ALA A 52 5.77 -9.44 -4.78
N LYS A 53 6.75 -9.85 -5.58
CA LYS A 53 7.81 -10.76 -5.13
C LYS A 53 8.65 -10.17 -4.00
N SER A 54 8.99 -8.89 -4.07
CA SER A 54 9.73 -8.22 -3.00
C SER A 54 8.89 -8.10 -1.73
N MET A 55 7.59 -7.77 -1.83
CA MET A 55 6.69 -7.73 -0.67
C MET A 55 6.48 -9.11 -0.06
N ALA A 56 6.40 -10.17 -0.87
CA ALA A 56 6.17 -11.53 -0.38
C ALA A 56 7.27 -12.02 0.58
N THR A 57 8.50 -11.52 0.47
CA THR A 57 9.62 -11.96 1.32
C THR A 57 9.35 -11.76 2.81
N GLU A 58 8.59 -10.74 3.18
CA GLU A 58 8.24 -10.43 4.55
C GLU A 58 7.23 -11.42 5.17
N TYR A 59 6.39 -12.03 4.33
CA TYR A 59 5.23 -12.78 4.80
C TYR A 59 5.28 -14.29 4.51
N VAL A 60 6.02 -14.70 3.47
CA VAL A 60 5.94 -16.06 2.93
C VAL A 60 6.18 -17.15 3.97
N ALA A 61 7.13 -16.96 4.87
CA ALA A 61 7.53 -17.98 5.86
C ALA A 61 6.89 -17.78 7.25
N THR A 62 6.25 -16.64 7.51
CA THR A 62 5.86 -16.24 8.87
C THR A 62 4.38 -15.94 9.04
N THR A 63 3.66 -15.66 7.94
CA THR A 63 2.34 -15.05 8.01
C THR A 63 1.31 -15.84 7.23
N ILE A 64 0.20 -16.19 7.90
CA ILE A 64 -0.98 -16.75 7.25
C ILE A 64 -1.79 -15.58 6.67
N VAL A 65 -2.15 -15.70 5.39
CA VAL A 65 -2.95 -14.70 4.66
C VAL A 65 -4.12 -15.40 3.97
N ASP A 66 -5.33 -15.07 4.40
CA ASP A 66 -6.55 -15.56 3.77
C ASP A 66 -7.08 -14.58 2.71
N THR A 67 -6.85 -13.27 2.92
CA THR A 67 -7.38 -12.20 2.08
C THR A 67 -6.38 -11.07 1.95
N ILE A 68 -6.22 -10.54 0.75
CA ILE A 68 -5.49 -9.30 0.47
C ILE A 68 -6.51 -8.20 0.17
N VAL A 69 -6.56 -7.19 1.02
CA VAL A 69 -7.37 -5.99 0.79
C VAL A 69 -6.52 -4.96 0.07
N CYS A 70 -6.85 -4.68 -1.18
CA CYS A 70 -6.13 -3.76 -2.06
C CYS A 70 -6.75 -2.37 -2.02
N MET A 71 -5.93 -1.36 -1.76
CA MET A 71 -6.29 0.06 -1.78
C MET A 71 -5.56 0.77 -2.93
N ASP A 72 -6.14 1.88 -3.39
CA ASP A 72 -5.50 2.82 -4.33
C ASP A 72 -5.03 2.19 -5.66
N GLY A 73 -5.73 1.17 -6.16
CA GLY A 73 -5.42 0.53 -7.44
C GLY A 73 -4.23 -0.43 -7.39
N THR A 74 -4.07 -1.16 -6.29
CA THR A 74 -2.98 -2.14 -6.10
C THR A 74 -3.39 -3.58 -6.43
N GLU A 75 -4.56 -3.82 -7.02
CA GLU A 75 -5.13 -5.16 -7.25
C GLU A 75 -4.22 -6.04 -8.13
N VAL A 76 -3.54 -5.47 -9.11
CA VAL A 76 -2.59 -6.21 -9.96
C VAL A 76 -1.41 -6.71 -9.13
N ILE A 77 -0.89 -5.88 -8.22
CA ILE A 77 0.17 -6.29 -7.29
C ILE A 77 -0.38 -7.33 -6.32
N GLY A 78 -1.60 -7.13 -5.80
CA GLY A 78 -2.27 -8.06 -4.90
C GLY A 78 -2.43 -9.46 -5.51
N ALA A 79 -2.80 -9.55 -6.78
CA ALA A 79 -2.91 -10.82 -7.49
C ALA A 79 -1.55 -11.54 -7.61
N TYR A 80 -0.48 -10.82 -7.96
CA TYR A 80 0.86 -11.42 -8.00
C TYR A 80 1.41 -11.72 -6.60
N LEU A 81 1.03 -10.95 -5.57
CA LEU A 81 1.42 -11.21 -4.18
C LEU A 81 0.76 -12.49 -3.67
N ALA A 82 -0.54 -12.70 -3.92
CA ALA A 82 -1.22 -13.94 -3.61
C ALA A 82 -0.54 -15.14 -4.26
N ASN A 83 -0.19 -15.03 -5.55
CA ASN A 83 0.55 -16.06 -6.26
C ASN A 83 1.92 -16.33 -5.63
N ALA A 84 2.69 -15.29 -5.31
CA ALA A 84 4.00 -15.42 -4.68
C ALA A 84 3.92 -16.05 -3.29
N LEU A 85 2.86 -15.78 -2.52
CA LEU A 85 2.63 -16.36 -1.20
C LEU A 85 2.21 -17.83 -1.27
N THR A 86 1.54 -18.27 -2.33
CA THR A 86 1.00 -19.65 -2.45
C THR A 86 1.92 -20.60 -3.20
N GLU A 87 2.78 -20.10 -4.10
CA GLU A 87 3.62 -20.94 -5.00
C GLU A 87 5.06 -21.12 -4.51
N ASN A 88 5.49 -20.53 -3.41
CA ASN A 88 6.88 -20.63 -2.92
C ASN A 88 7.25 -21.99 -2.25
N GLY A 89 6.50 -23.05 -2.55
CA GLY A 89 6.81 -24.39 -2.10
C GLY A 89 6.80 -24.55 -0.57
N ILE A 90 7.62 -25.46 -0.05
CA ILE A 90 7.63 -25.85 1.37
C ILE A 90 7.89 -24.69 2.36
N VAL A 91 8.48 -23.61 1.91
CA VAL A 91 8.78 -22.43 2.76
C VAL A 91 7.54 -21.59 3.03
N SER A 92 6.49 -21.69 2.20
CA SER A 92 5.31 -20.84 2.36
C SER A 92 4.32 -21.40 3.40
N MET A 93 3.94 -20.54 4.35
CA MET A 93 2.81 -20.80 5.28
C MET A 93 1.47 -20.90 4.55
N ASN A 94 1.37 -20.40 3.33
CA ASN A 94 0.15 -20.32 2.53
C ASN A 94 0.13 -21.30 1.37
N GLN A 95 1.00 -22.32 1.37
CA GLN A 95 1.05 -23.34 0.31
C GLN A 95 -0.33 -23.98 0.12
N HIS A 96 -0.82 -24.00 -1.14
CA HIS A 96 -2.12 -24.54 -1.52
C HIS A 96 -3.35 -23.84 -0.90
N GLN A 97 -3.17 -22.68 -0.26
CA GLN A 97 -4.29 -21.88 0.22
C GLN A 97 -4.93 -21.08 -0.92
N THR A 98 -6.21 -20.80 -0.79
CA THR A 98 -6.90 -19.84 -1.64
C THR A 98 -6.88 -18.49 -0.97
N ILE A 99 -6.19 -17.51 -1.56
CA ILE A 99 -6.16 -16.13 -1.08
C ILE A 99 -7.14 -15.30 -1.89
N TYR A 100 -8.07 -14.62 -1.22
CA TYR A 100 -8.97 -13.67 -1.86
C TYR A 100 -8.28 -12.33 -2.07
N ILE A 101 -8.56 -11.69 -3.21
CA ILE A 101 -8.10 -10.34 -3.52
C ILE A 101 -9.33 -9.47 -3.67
N MET A 102 -9.43 -8.38 -2.91
CA MET A 102 -10.60 -7.52 -2.94
C MET A 102 -10.27 -6.08 -2.63
N THR A 103 -11.17 -5.19 -3.02
CA THR A 103 -11.11 -3.75 -2.78
C THR A 103 -12.41 -3.33 -2.07
N PRO A 104 -12.35 -2.60 -0.96
CA PRO A 104 -13.53 -2.02 -0.35
C PRO A 104 -14.11 -0.92 -1.24
N GLU A 105 -15.41 -0.69 -1.12
CA GLU A 105 -16.02 0.50 -1.68
C GLU A 105 -15.81 1.70 -0.76
N VAL A 106 -15.63 2.87 -1.35
CA VAL A 106 -15.55 4.14 -0.62
C VAL A 106 -16.88 4.85 -0.75
N HIS A 107 -17.58 4.99 0.37
CA HIS A 107 -18.82 5.79 0.42
C HIS A 107 -18.50 7.28 0.25
N SER A 108 -19.49 8.09 -0.13
CA SER A 108 -19.34 9.55 -0.30
C SER A 108 -18.86 10.28 0.97
N SER A 109 -19.06 9.69 2.14
CA SER A 109 -18.52 10.17 3.43
C SER A 109 -17.03 9.83 3.66
N GLY A 110 -16.39 9.10 2.74
CA GLY A 110 -15.03 8.56 2.92
C GLY A 110 -14.95 7.27 3.73
N GLN A 111 -16.08 6.73 4.17
CA GLN A 111 -16.14 5.47 4.90
C GLN A 111 -15.91 4.28 3.95
N LEU A 112 -15.11 3.32 4.39
CA LEU A 112 -14.87 2.06 3.67
C LEU A 112 -15.99 1.05 3.98
N ILE A 113 -16.45 0.33 2.96
CA ILE A 113 -17.55 -0.62 3.08
C ILE A 113 -17.21 -1.90 2.28
N PHE A 114 -17.48 -3.06 2.89
CA PHE A 114 -17.54 -4.34 2.17
C PHE A 114 -19.01 -4.73 1.97
N ARG A 115 -19.41 -4.95 0.70
CA ARG A 115 -20.76 -5.45 0.38
C ARG A 115 -20.99 -6.83 0.99
N ASP A 116 -22.25 -7.19 1.20
CA ASP A 116 -22.66 -8.44 1.86
C ASP A 116 -22.02 -9.69 1.24
N ASN A 117 -21.86 -9.72 -0.09
CA ASN A 117 -21.23 -10.82 -0.80
C ASN A 117 -19.69 -10.90 -0.59
N LEU A 118 -19.04 -9.84 -0.11
CA LEU A 118 -17.60 -9.78 0.18
C LEU A 118 -17.30 -10.03 1.67
N GLN A 119 -18.26 -9.80 2.56
CA GLN A 119 -18.06 -9.94 4.01
C GLN A 119 -17.59 -11.34 4.44
N PRO A 120 -18.05 -12.47 3.84
CA PRO A 120 -17.54 -13.81 4.18
C PRO A 120 -16.05 -13.99 3.92
N MET A 121 -15.47 -13.17 3.04
CA MET A 121 -14.03 -13.19 2.68
C MET A 121 -13.19 -12.34 3.63
N ILE A 122 -13.82 -11.62 4.57
CA ILE A 122 -13.17 -10.83 5.62
C ILE A 122 -13.40 -11.47 6.99
N LYS A 123 -14.63 -11.93 7.26
CA LYS A 123 -15.02 -12.44 8.58
C LYS A 123 -14.20 -13.67 8.99
N ASN A 124 -13.54 -13.57 10.14
CA ASN A 124 -12.63 -14.61 10.68
C ASN A 124 -11.46 -14.93 9.73
N LYS A 125 -10.97 -13.94 8.99
CA LYS A 125 -9.86 -14.07 8.04
C LYS A 125 -8.65 -13.27 8.49
N ASN A 126 -7.46 -13.80 8.17
CA ASN A 126 -6.18 -13.10 8.29
C ASN A 126 -5.99 -12.22 7.06
N VAL A 127 -6.03 -10.92 7.26
CA VAL A 127 -6.07 -9.92 6.18
C VAL A 127 -4.73 -9.22 6.05
N LEU A 128 -4.14 -9.30 4.86
CA LEU A 128 -3.02 -8.47 4.46
C LEU A 128 -3.56 -7.20 3.77
N LEU A 129 -3.28 -6.04 4.35
CA LEU A 129 -3.65 -4.75 3.78
C LEU A 129 -2.55 -4.28 2.82
N LEU A 130 -2.91 -3.98 1.57
CA LEU A 130 -1.99 -3.53 0.53
C LEU A 130 -2.40 -2.14 0.00
N LEU A 131 -1.49 -1.17 0.13
CA LEU A 131 -1.71 0.22 -0.28
C LEU A 131 -0.70 0.67 -1.33
N ALA A 132 -1.07 1.70 -2.12
CA ALA A 132 -0.09 2.38 -2.95
C ALA A 132 0.81 3.28 -2.10
N SER A 133 0.24 4.10 -1.22
CA SER A 133 1.02 5.02 -0.38
C SER A 133 0.41 5.21 1.01
N ALA A 134 1.29 5.42 1.98
CA ALA A 134 0.94 5.81 3.34
C ALA A 134 1.76 7.05 3.75
N THR A 135 1.10 8.20 3.92
CA THR A 135 1.76 9.44 4.38
C THR A 135 1.55 9.67 5.86
N THR A 136 0.29 9.82 6.29
CA THR A 136 -0.09 10.09 7.68
C THR A 136 -0.62 8.86 8.42
N GLY A 137 -0.76 7.72 7.73
CA GLY A 137 -1.38 6.51 8.29
C GLY A 137 -2.90 6.57 8.47
N LYS A 138 -3.57 7.67 8.15
CA LYS A 138 -5.03 7.79 8.32
C LYS A 138 -5.81 6.74 7.53
N THR A 139 -5.45 6.53 6.27
CA THR A 139 -6.07 5.50 5.42
C THR A 139 -5.85 4.10 6.01
N ILE A 140 -4.65 3.81 6.49
CA ILE A 140 -4.34 2.54 7.16
C ILE A 140 -5.24 2.36 8.38
N LYS A 141 -5.32 3.37 9.26
CA LYS A 141 -6.16 3.31 10.46
C LYS A 141 -7.63 3.06 10.13
N GLN A 142 -8.18 3.79 9.15
CA GLN A 142 -9.56 3.59 8.67
C GLN A 142 -9.77 2.18 8.08
N SER A 143 -8.77 1.65 7.36
CA SER A 143 -8.84 0.30 6.80
C SER A 143 -8.80 -0.77 7.88
N ILE A 144 -7.96 -0.61 8.92
CA ILE A 144 -7.91 -1.51 10.08
C ILE A 144 -9.29 -1.52 10.77
N GLU A 145 -9.81 -0.35 11.13
CA GLU A 145 -11.12 -0.20 11.79
C GLU A 145 -12.25 -0.85 10.97
N CYS A 146 -12.23 -0.68 9.65
CA CYS A 146 -13.20 -1.29 8.74
C CYS A 146 -13.08 -2.83 8.73
N ILE A 147 -11.87 -3.37 8.55
CA ILE A 147 -11.61 -4.82 8.50
C ILE A 147 -12.03 -5.47 9.83
N GLU A 148 -11.66 -4.89 10.96
CA GLU A 148 -12.04 -5.36 12.29
C GLU A 148 -13.54 -5.29 12.53
N TYR A 149 -14.21 -4.23 12.07
CA TYR A 149 -15.67 -4.11 12.14
C TYR A 149 -16.38 -5.27 11.43
N TYR A 150 -15.86 -5.74 10.30
CA TYR A 150 -16.38 -6.92 9.60
C TYR A 150 -15.85 -8.26 10.14
N GLY A 151 -15.08 -8.23 11.23
CA GLY A 151 -14.61 -9.42 11.94
C GLY A 151 -13.36 -10.06 11.32
N GLY A 152 -12.59 -9.33 10.53
CA GLY A 152 -11.26 -9.73 10.06
C GLY A 152 -10.17 -9.36 11.07
N SER A 153 -8.99 -9.95 10.91
CA SER A 153 -7.79 -9.65 11.70
C SER A 153 -6.66 -9.23 10.78
N ILE A 154 -5.97 -8.12 11.10
CA ILE A 154 -4.81 -7.69 10.32
C ILE A 154 -3.63 -8.63 10.58
N SER A 155 -3.11 -9.26 9.53
CA SER A 155 -1.92 -10.12 9.57
C SER A 155 -0.67 -9.44 9.02
N GLY A 156 -0.82 -8.35 8.28
CA GLY A 156 0.28 -7.55 7.77
C GLY A 156 -0.21 -6.32 7.02
N ILE A 157 0.69 -5.34 6.84
CA ILE A 157 0.43 -4.13 6.08
C ILE A 157 1.61 -3.89 5.15
N SER A 158 1.33 -3.79 3.84
CA SER A 158 2.33 -3.46 2.82
C SER A 158 1.94 -2.24 2.02
N ALA A 159 2.94 -1.43 1.67
CA ALA A 159 2.76 -0.27 0.81
C ALA A 159 3.85 -0.21 -0.27
N ILE A 160 3.57 0.43 -1.41
CA ILE A 160 4.64 0.74 -2.36
C ILE A 160 5.53 1.81 -1.73
N PHE A 161 4.93 2.88 -1.19
CA PHE A 161 5.64 3.94 -0.48
C PHE A 161 5.03 4.16 0.91
N SER A 162 5.88 4.31 1.94
CA SER A 162 5.42 4.74 3.26
C SER A 162 6.32 5.81 3.86
N ALA A 163 5.71 6.85 4.43
CA ALA A 163 6.38 7.86 5.22
C ALA A 163 6.39 7.53 6.73
N THR A 164 5.72 6.44 7.14
CA THR A 164 5.64 5.97 8.52
C THR A 164 5.98 4.49 8.59
N ASP A 165 6.68 4.08 9.63
CA ASP A 165 7.12 2.70 9.83
C ASP A 165 6.09 1.87 10.62
N GLU A 166 5.15 2.54 11.34
CA GLU A 166 4.13 1.89 12.16
C GLU A 166 2.84 2.70 12.20
N VAL A 167 1.68 2.03 12.22
CA VAL A 167 0.35 2.62 12.39
C VAL A 167 -0.51 1.72 13.28
N ALA A 168 -1.08 2.28 14.35
CA ALA A 168 -1.99 1.59 15.28
C ALA A 168 -1.41 0.26 15.84
N GLY A 169 -0.10 0.20 16.09
CA GLY A 169 0.59 -0.98 16.62
C GLY A 169 0.95 -2.03 15.55
N HIS A 170 0.72 -1.74 14.27
CA HIS A 170 1.11 -2.60 13.15
C HIS A 170 2.28 -1.99 12.39
N GLU A 171 3.31 -2.80 12.14
CA GLU A 171 4.43 -2.43 11.28
C GLU A 171 3.96 -2.30 9.82
N VAL A 172 4.48 -1.29 9.12
CA VAL A 172 4.18 -1.03 7.70
C VAL A 172 5.41 -1.35 6.87
N HIS A 173 5.37 -2.47 6.15
CA HIS A 173 6.44 -2.85 5.22
C HIS A 173 6.28 -2.10 3.90
N SER A 174 7.32 -1.42 3.43
CA SER A 174 7.24 -0.65 2.18
C SER A 174 8.45 -0.86 1.28
N LEU A 175 8.22 -0.78 -0.03
CA LEU A 175 9.29 -0.89 -1.05
C LEU A 175 10.10 0.39 -1.17
N PHE A 176 9.51 1.52 -0.81
CA PHE A 176 10.11 2.85 -0.75
C PHE A 176 9.66 3.54 0.53
N SER A 177 10.58 4.22 1.17
CA SER A 177 10.33 5.01 2.37
C SER A 177 10.67 6.49 2.15
N LYS A 178 10.35 7.33 3.13
CA LYS A 178 10.79 8.73 3.08
C LYS A 178 12.32 8.90 3.08
N LYS A 179 13.07 7.88 3.50
CA LYS A 179 14.55 7.87 3.48
C LYS A 179 15.12 7.76 2.07
N ASP A 180 14.32 7.19 1.14
CA ASP A 180 14.71 7.04 -0.27
C ASP A 180 14.44 8.33 -1.08
N ILE A 181 13.72 9.30 -0.50
CA ILE A 181 13.33 10.54 -1.16
C ILE A 181 13.88 11.73 -0.38
N ASP A 182 14.93 12.37 -0.92
CA ASP A 182 15.53 13.53 -0.30
C ASP A 182 14.50 14.65 -0.08
N ASP A 183 14.57 15.30 1.07
CA ASP A 183 13.71 16.45 1.45
C ASP A 183 12.19 16.17 1.37
N TYR A 184 11.75 14.91 1.46
CA TYR A 184 10.33 14.61 1.50
C TYR A 184 9.69 15.18 2.76
N ALA A 185 8.66 16.01 2.58
CA ALA A 185 7.88 16.61 3.67
C ALA A 185 6.37 16.46 3.44
N SER A 186 5.67 16.19 4.52
CA SER A 186 4.21 16.12 4.57
C SER A 186 3.70 16.99 5.73
N TYR A 187 2.70 17.81 5.47
CA TYR A 187 2.13 18.76 6.43
C TYR A 187 0.62 18.54 6.55
N SER A 188 0.08 18.84 7.74
CA SER A 188 -1.37 18.97 7.87
C SER A 188 -1.86 20.19 7.07
N VAL A 189 -3.13 20.17 6.66
CA VAL A 189 -3.72 21.25 5.82
C VAL A 189 -3.59 22.61 6.47
N GLY A 190 -3.69 22.69 7.83
CA GLY A 190 -3.61 23.94 8.58
C GLY A 190 -2.19 24.45 8.86
N GLU A 191 -1.18 23.60 8.68
CA GLU A 191 0.23 23.89 9.04
C GLU A 191 1.17 23.89 7.83
N CYS A 192 0.60 23.90 6.63
CA CYS A 192 1.38 23.78 5.40
C CYS A 192 2.28 25.00 5.17
N GLN A 193 3.58 24.76 5.04
CA GLN A 193 4.61 25.78 4.80
C GLN A 193 5.12 25.79 3.35
N ILE A 194 4.59 24.95 2.45
CA ILE A 194 5.12 24.75 1.10
C ILE A 194 4.75 25.89 0.11
N GLY A 195 3.90 26.84 0.51
CA GLY A 195 3.43 27.90 -0.38
C GLY A 195 2.15 27.53 -1.15
N ARG A 196 1.92 28.11 -2.35
CA ARG A 196 0.68 27.85 -3.12
C ARG A 196 0.69 26.46 -3.75
N ALA A 197 -0.43 25.71 -3.58
CA ALA A 197 -0.59 24.40 -4.15
C ALA A 197 -0.61 24.44 -5.70
N HIS A 198 0.13 23.54 -6.31
CA HIS A 198 -0.06 23.18 -7.71
C HIS A 198 -0.97 21.95 -7.73
N VAL A 199 -2.12 22.10 -8.33
CA VAL A 199 -3.08 21.01 -8.51
C VAL A 199 -2.60 20.08 -9.61
#